data_2c1ca917223cdb19ba1caa0e79e2941c
#
_entry.id   2c1ca917223cdb19ba1caa0e79e2941c
#
_cell.length_a   1.000
_cell.length_b   1.000
_cell.length_c   1.000
_cell.angle_alpha   90.00
_cell.angle_beta   90.00
_cell.angle_gamma   90.00
#
_symmetry.space_group_name_H-M   'P 1'
#
loop_
_entity.id
_entity.type
_entity.pdbx_description
1 polymer ?
#
loop_
_entity_poly.entity_id
_entity_poly.type
_entity_poly.pdbx_seq_one_letter_code
_entity_poly.pdbx_strand_id
1 'polypeptide(L)' 'MNEDEQVRPQEIHQAIGEASNYLMEHGFALTAGNLKKVLLAQDILSTEPRQKTVLSLARQFLKQKIHGDN' A
#
# COMPACT_ATOMS: atom_id res chain seq x y z
N MET A 1 14.74 -16.78 -7.59
CA MET A 1 14.58 -16.34 -7.81
C MET A 1 13.78 -15.98 -7.95
N ASN A 2 13.54 -16.00 -7.89
CA ASN A 2 12.78 -15.39 -8.24
C ASN A 2 11.39 -15.42 -7.86
N GLU A 3 10.75 -16.46 -7.49
CA GLU A 3 9.42 -16.51 -6.96
C GLU A 3 9.28 -15.69 -5.73
N ASP A 4 10.32 -15.68 -4.93
CA ASP A 4 10.28 -14.92 -3.69
C ASP A 4 10.19 -13.45 -3.93
N GLU A 5 10.61 -13.02 -5.10
CA GLU A 5 10.63 -11.61 -5.41
C GLU A 5 9.33 -11.14 -6.01
N GLN A 6 8.49 -12.07 -6.42
CA GLN A 6 7.22 -11.67 -6.98
C GLN A 6 6.22 -11.36 -5.90
N VAL A 7 5.56 -10.23 -6.06
CA VAL A 7 4.54 -9.81 -5.12
C VAL A 7 3.19 -10.28 -5.64
N ARG A 8 2.46 -10.97 -4.78
CA ARG A 8 1.15 -11.50 -5.15
C ARG A 8 0.08 -10.44 -4.91
N PRO A 9 -1.01 -10.47 -5.69
CA PRO A 9 -2.08 -9.50 -5.49
C PRO A 9 -2.60 -9.46 -4.06
N GLN A 10 -2.66 -10.61 -3.39
CA GLN A 10 -3.17 -10.64 -2.02
C GLN A 10 -2.25 -9.90 -1.06
N GLU A 11 -0.96 -9.84 -1.36
CA GLU A 11 -0.04 -9.08 -0.51
C GLU A 11 -0.31 -7.59 -0.64
N ILE A 12 -0.63 -7.15 -1.85
CA ILE A 12 -0.97 -5.77 -2.09
C ILE A 12 -2.27 -5.42 -1.38
N HIS A 13 -3.28 -6.29 -1.51
CA HIS A 13 -4.56 -6.07 -0.85
C HIS A 13 -4.42 -6.05 0.67
N GLN A 14 -3.57 -6.92 1.20
CA GLN A 14 -3.34 -6.95 2.64
C GLN A 14 -2.70 -5.66 3.11
N ALA A 15 -1.72 -5.15 2.37
CA ALA A 15 -1.07 -3.90 2.74
C ALA A 15 -2.08 -2.75 2.76
N ILE A 16 -2.95 -2.70 1.75
CA ILE A 16 -3.98 -1.67 1.69
C ILE A 16 -4.97 -1.83 2.84
N GLY A 17 -5.32 -3.08 3.17
CA GLY A 17 -6.22 -3.34 4.29
C GLY A 17 -5.64 -2.87 5.60
N GLU A 18 -4.36 -3.12 5.83
CA GLU A 18 -3.72 -2.67 7.05
C GLU A 18 -3.65 -1.15 7.12
N ALA A 19 -3.37 -0.50 5.99
CA ALA A 19 -3.37 0.95 5.95
C ALA A 19 -4.77 1.50 6.23
N SER A 20 -5.80 0.83 5.70
CA SER A 20 -7.18 1.22 5.96
C SER A 20 -7.50 1.14 7.44
N ASN A 21 -7.10 0.05 8.08
CA ASN A 21 -7.34 -0.12 9.51
C ASN A 21 -6.65 0.97 10.30
N TYR A 22 -5.44 1.31 9.92
CA TYR A 22 -4.72 2.39 10.60
C TYR A 22 -5.50 3.69 10.53
N LEU A 23 -5.99 4.04 9.35
CA LEU A 23 -6.75 5.29 9.20
C LEU A 23 -8.01 5.27 10.03
N MET A 24 -8.73 4.15 10.03
CA MET A 24 -9.97 4.07 10.79
C MET A 24 -9.70 4.14 12.28
N GLU A 25 -8.65 3.50 12.75
CA GLU A 25 -8.34 3.51 14.17
C GLU A 25 -7.96 4.88 14.66
N HIS A 26 -7.40 5.70 13.79
CA HIS A 26 -6.97 7.05 14.16
C HIS A 26 -7.98 8.13 13.78
N GLY A 27 -9.13 7.73 13.26
CA GLY A 27 -10.20 8.68 12.96
C GLY A 27 -9.96 9.49 11.71
N PHE A 28 -9.11 9.02 10.82
CA PHE A 28 -8.87 9.71 9.56
C PHE A 28 -9.81 9.21 8.47
N ALA A 29 -10.08 10.07 7.49
CA ALA A 29 -10.93 9.68 6.38
C ALA A 29 -10.27 8.57 5.56
N LEU A 30 -11.09 7.62 5.11
CA LEU A 30 -10.61 6.50 4.33
C LEU A 30 -10.65 6.90 2.86
N THR A 31 -9.60 7.54 2.39
CA THR A 31 -9.48 7.99 1.02
C THR A 31 -8.22 7.40 0.40
N ALA A 32 -8.20 7.34 -0.93
CA ALA A 32 -7.03 6.84 -1.64
C ALA A 32 -5.80 7.70 -1.32
N GLY A 33 -5.99 9.00 -1.20
CA GLY A 33 -4.89 9.88 -0.86
C GLY A 33 -4.30 9.58 0.50
N ASN A 34 -5.17 9.39 1.50
CA ASN A 34 -4.70 9.05 2.83
C ASN A 34 -4.06 7.67 2.88
N LEU A 35 -4.62 6.71 2.13
CA LEU A 35 -4.02 5.38 2.04
C LEU A 35 -2.61 5.46 1.48
N LYS A 36 -2.41 6.24 0.42
CA LYS A 36 -1.09 6.37 -0.15
C LYS A 36 -0.10 6.98 0.84
N LYS A 37 -0.56 7.93 1.64
CA LYS A 37 0.32 8.56 2.63
C LYS A 37 0.76 7.54 3.69
N VAL A 38 -0.17 6.72 4.16
CA VAL A 38 0.16 5.70 5.15
C VAL A 38 1.15 4.70 4.56
N LEU A 39 0.87 4.24 3.34
CA LEU A 39 1.75 3.27 2.69
C LEU A 39 3.14 3.85 2.46
N LEU A 40 3.22 5.13 2.11
CA LEU A 40 4.51 5.77 1.92
C LEU A 40 5.28 5.85 3.24
N ALA A 41 4.60 6.21 4.32
CA ALA A 41 5.25 6.28 5.62
C ALA A 41 5.77 4.91 6.03
N GLN A 42 4.99 3.87 5.81
CA GLN A 42 5.42 2.51 6.13
C GLN A 42 6.63 2.12 5.29
N ASP A 43 6.63 2.50 4.02
CA ASP A 43 7.76 2.21 3.14
C ASP A 43 9.03 2.87 3.65
N ILE A 44 8.93 4.13 4.03
CA ILE A 44 10.10 4.86 4.53
C ILE A 44 10.65 4.20 5.79
N LEU A 45 9.77 3.70 6.63
CA LEU A 45 10.19 3.09 7.90
C LEU A 45 10.63 1.64 7.74
N SER A 46 10.28 1.01 6.63
CA SER A 46 10.60 -0.40 6.43
C SER A 46 12.08 -0.59 6.09
N THR A 47 12.67 -1.64 6.62
CA THR A 47 14.05 -1.98 6.31
C THR A 47 14.15 -3.22 5.42
N GLU A 48 13.02 -3.84 5.09
CA GLU A 48 13.02 -5.05 4.28
C GLU A 48 12.71 -4.72 2.84
N PRO A 49 13.60 -5.10 1.91
CA PRO A 49 13.38 -4.78 0.49
C PRO A 49 12.07 -5.30 -0.05
N ARG A 50 11.68 -6.52 0.33
CA ARG A 50 10.43 -7.08 -0.17
C ARG A 50 9.25 -6.27 0.31
N GLN A 51 9.25 -5.88 1.56
CA GLN A 51 8.15 -5.08 2.10
C GLN A 51 8.07 -3.72 1.40
N LYS A 52 9.21 -3.12 1.13
CA LYS A 52 9.23 -1.86 0.38
C LYS A 52 8.64 -2.04 -1.01
N THR A 53 8.92 -3.16 -1.65
CA THR A 53 8.36 -3.45 -2.97
C THR A 53 6.84 -3.60 -2.89
N VAL A 54 6.33 -4.32 -1.90
CA VAL A 54 4.89 -4.47 -1.72
C VAL A 54 4.22 -3.12 -1.53
N LEU A 55 4.81 -2.29 -0.67
CA LEU A 55 4.21 -0.98 -0.38
C LEU A 55 4.25 -0.07 -1.60
N SER A 56 5.33 -0.12 -2.37
CA SER A 56 5.42 0.66 -3.60
C SER A 56 4.35 0.24 -4.60
N LEU A 57 4.18 -1.07 -4.77
CA LEU A 57 3.17 -1.57 -5.69
C LEU A 57 1.76 -1.24 -5.21
N ALA A 58 1.54 -1.26 -3.91
CA ALA A 58 0.24 -0.88 -3.37
C ALA A 58 -0.08 0.57 -3.69
N ARG A 59 0.92 1.45 -3.58
CA ARG A 59 0.71 2.86 -3.92
C ARG A 59 0.41 3.02 -5.42
N GLN A 60 1.12 2.26 -6.25
CA GLN A 60 0.87 2.31 -7.69
C GLN A 60 -0.52 1.82 -8.04
N PHE A 61 -0.96 0.77 -7.35
CA PHE A 61 -2.30 0.24 -7.56
C PHE A 61 -3.35 1.30 -7.27
N LEU A 62 -3.20 2.02 -6.16
CA LEU A 62 -4.14 3.06 -5.79
C LEU A 62 -4.10 4.22 -6.79
N LYS A 63 -2.90 4.56 -7.25
CA LYS A 63 -2.74 5.63 -8.22
C LYS A 63 -3.47 5.29 -9.52
N GLN A 64 -3.34 4.04 -9.97
CA GLN A 64 -4.01 3.61 -11.19
C GLN A 64 -5.52 3.66 -11.04
N LYS A 65 -6.02 3.27 -9.87
CA LYS A 65 -7.45 3.32 -9.63
C LYS A 65 -7.97 4.74 -9.67
N ILE A 66 -7.22 5.67 -9.10
CA ILE A 66 -7.63 7.07 -9.13
C ILE A 66 -7.70 7.57 -10.55
N HIS A 67 -6.67 7.28 -11.35
CA HIS A 67 -6.66 7.70 -12.74
C HIS A 67 -7.75 7.02 -13.55
N GLY A 68 -8.01 5.76 -13.24
CA GLY A 68 -9.03 5.02 -13.97
C GLY A 68 -10.42 5.59 -13.77
N ASP A 69 -10.64 6.27 -12.66
CA ASP A 69 -11.94 6.83 -12.37
C ASP A 69 -12.19 8.12 -13.12
N ASN A 70 -11.17 8.67 -13.69
CA ASN A 70 -11.32 9.89 -14.46
C ASN A 70 -11.66 9.57 -15.91
#